data_3a82b12303baa667b2f94406e62be637
#
_entry.id   3a82b12303baa667b2f94406e62be637
#
_cell.length_a   1.000
_cell.length_b   1.000
_cell.length_c   1.000
_cell.angle_alpha   90.00
_cell.angle_beta   90.00
_cell.angle_gamma   90.00
#
_symmetry.space_group_name_H-M   'P 1'
#
loop_
_entity.id
_entity.type
_entity.pdbx_description
1 polymer ?
#
loop_
_entity_poly.entity_id
_entity_poly.type
_entity_poly.pdbx_seq_one_letter_code
_entity_poly.pdbx_strand_id
1 'polypeptide(L)'
;MAEKSGWAKRAKQPGRGMGIAAWFCHLGYFAEVADVSVDASGKVTVNHVWAAGDVGSQIINPQAAESMGFGGVIDGMSEMGQEITLAQGRGVVQSNFHNHPILRMKQVPPIEVYWRKTDYAPTGLGEPTLPPILPAVTNAIFAATGKRVRTLPLQKSGFSWA
;
A
#
# COMPACT_ATOMS: atom_id res chain seq x y z
N MET A 1 10.50 -5.36 9.87
CA MET A 1 10.05 -4.29 8.96
C MET A 1 10.40 -2.90 9.49
N ALA A 2 9.98 -2.47 10.69
CA ALA A 2 10.35 -1.16 11.24
C ALA A 2 11.88 -0.90 11.29
N GLU A 3 12.67 -1.92 11.58
CA GLU A 3 14.13 -1.84 11.54
C GLU A 3 14.65 -1.64 10.11
N LYS A 4 14.15 -2.44 9.15
CA LYS A 4 14.54 -2.38 7.73
C LYS A 4 14.22 -1.03 7.09
N SER A 5 13.07 -0.47 7.40
CA SER A 5 12.65 0.85 6.90
C SER A 5 13.35 2.03 7.60
N GLY A 6 14.10 1.80 8.66
CA GLY A 6 14.65 2.88 9.48
C GLY A 6 13.59 3.69 10.22
N TRP A 7 12.42 3.14 10.49
CA TRP A 7 11.27 3.80 11.11
C TRP A 7 11.62 4.64 12.34
N ALA A 8 12.47 4.12 13.23
CA ALA A 8 12.87 4.81 14.45
C ALA A 8 13.71 6.09 14.19
N LYS A 9 14.39 6.14 13.05
CA LYS A 9 15.27 7.24 12.63
C LYS A 9 14.65 8.13 11.55
N ARG A 10 13.34 7.94 11.25
CA ARG A 10 12.66 8.69 10.19
C ARG A 10 12.76 10.20 10.42
N ALA A 11 13.15 10.92 9.39
CA ALA A 11 13.21 12.38 9.44
C ALA A 11 11.79 12.98 9.42
N LYS A 12 11.60 14.04 10.21
CA LYS A 12 10.42 14.90 10.10
C LYS A 12 10.76 16.05 9.16
N GLN A 13 10.22 15.99 7.95
CA GLN A 13 10.41 17.05 6.94
C GLN A 13 9.05 17.50 6.40
N PRO A 14 8.82 18.79 6.21
CA PRO A 14 7.64 19.26 5.49
C PRO A 14 7.56 18.62 4.10
N GLY A 15 6.38 18.15 3.73
CA GLY A 15 6.16 17.50 2.44
C GLY A 15 6.70 16.07 2.31
N ARG A 16 7.35 15.50 3.36
CA ARG A 16 7.76 14.09 3.36
C ARG A 16 7.42 13.41 4.67
N GLY A 17 6.92 12.20 4.61
CA GLY A 17 6.52 11.45 5.79
C GLY A 17 6.57 9.95 5.58
N MET A 18 6.71 9.24 6.68
CA MET A 18 6.57 7.78 6.70
C MET A 18 5.33 7.41 7.50
N GLY A 19 4.61 6.40 7.02
CA GLY A 19 3.45 5.83 7.68
C GLY A 19 3.63 4.32 7.85
N ILE A 20 3.06 3.79 8.90
CA ILE A 20 3.09 2.36 9.23
C ILE A 20 1.66 1.87 9.43
N ALA A 21 1.40 0.64 9.00
CA ALA A 21 0.16 -0.06 9.26
C ALA A 21 0.40 -1.56 9.44
N ALA A 22 -0.55 -2.24 10.07
CA ALA A 22 -0.53 -3.68 10.25
C ALA A 22 -1.93 -4.25 10.02
N TRP A 23 -1.97 -5.50 9.57
CA TRP A 23 -3.18 -6.22 9.23
C TRP A 23 -3.08 -7.69 9.64
N PHE A 24 -4.13 -8.24 10.21
CA PHE A 24 -4.28 -9.67 10.45
C PHE A 24 -5.29 -10.24 9.47
N CYS A 25 -4.87 -11.14 8.59
CA CYS A 25 -5.68 -11.68 7.52
C CYS A 25 -5.26 -13.09 7.18
N HIS A 26 -6.22 -13.96 6.86
CA HIS A 26 -5.95 -15.35 6.50
C HIS A 26 -5.08 -16.11 7.52
N LEU A 27 -5.25 -15.79 8.81
CA LEU A 27 -4.47 -16.31 9.92
C LEU A 27 -2.98 -15.91 9.91
N GLY A 28 -2.57 -14.97 9.05
CA GLY A 28 -1.23 -14.41 9.00
C GLY A 28 -1.19 -12.96 9.48
N TYR A 29 0.00 -12.47 9.78
CA TYR A 29 0.26 -11.09 10.20
C TYR A 29 1.04 -10.36 9.13
N PHE A 30 0.56 -9.18 8.74
CA PHE A 30 1.19 -8.36 7.72
C PHE A 30 1.39 -6.94 8.25
N ALA A 31 2.51 -6.34 7.89
CA ALA A 31 2.79 -4.96 8.29
C ALA A 31 3.61 -4.26 7.21
N GLU A 32 3.30 -2.99 6.98
CA GLU A 32 3.94 -2.19 5.95
C GLU A 32 4.35 -0.81 6.46
N VAL A 33 5.44 -0.32 5.90
CA VAL A 33 5.85 1.07 6.01
C VAL A 33 5.91 1.66 4.61
N ALA A 34 5.29 2.82 4.43
CA ALA A 34 5.41 3.64 3.23
C ALA A 34 6.16 4.93 3.55
N ASP A 35 7.09 5.31 2.68
CA ASP A 35 7.72 6.64 2.66
C ASP A 35 7.14 7.43 1.50
N VAL A 36 6.55 8.59 1.76
CA VAL A 36 5.90 9.41 0.73
C VAL A 36 6.41 10.83 0.73
N SER A 37 6.38 11.44 -0.46
CA SER A 37 6.51 12.88 -0.66
C SER A 37 5.19 13.45 -1.15
N VAL A 38 4.81 14.62 -0.66
CA VAL A 38 3.61 15.36 -1.08
C VAL A 38 4.02 16.77 -1.47
N ASP A 39 3.75 17.15 -2.70
CA ASP A 39 4.06 18.50 -3.18
C ASP A 39 2.99 19.54 -2.79
N ALA A 40 3.24 20.81 -3.10
CA ALA A 40 2.35 21.91 -2.77
C ALA A 40 0.97 21.81 -3.46
N SER A 41 0.85 21.06 -4.54
CA SER A 41 -0.41 20.82 -5.26
C SER A 41 -1.19 19.61 -4.73
N GLY A 42 -0.64 18.88 -3.76
CA GLY A 42 -1.25 17.68 -3.19
C GLY A 42 -0.95 16.39 -3.98
N LYS A 43 0.02 16.44 -4.90
CA LYS A 43 0.48 15.22 -5.59
C LYS A 43 1.35 14.38 -4.67
N VAL A 44 1.02 13.10 -4.60
CA VAL A 44 1.66 12.10 -3.74
C VAL A 44 2.56 11.22 -4.58
N THR A 45 3.82 11.15 -4.19
CA THR A 45 4.79 10.18 -4.69
C THR A 45 5.14 9.21 -3.58
N VAL A 46 4.96 7.93 -3.78
CA VAL A 46 5.48 6.91 -2.87
C VAL A 46 6.94 6.67 -3.23
N ASN A 47 7.84 6.97 -2.30
CA ASN A 47 9.28 6.87 -2.53
C ASN A 47 9.80 5.44 -2.32
N HIS A 48 9.20 4.72 -1.35
CA HIS A 48 9.58 3.36 -1.00
C HIS A 48 8.50 2.68 -0.17
N VAL A 49 8.36 1.36 -0.32
CA VAL A 49 7.51 0.52 0.52
C VAL A 49 8.32 -0.65 1.08
N TRP A 50 8.19 -0.89 2.36
CA TRP A 50 8.68 -2.09 3.05
C TRP A 50 7.48 -2.88 3.55
N ALA A 51 7.33 -4.10 3.08
CA ALA A 51 6.30 -5.03 3.48
C ALA A 51 6.92 -6.21 4.24
N ALA A 52 6.25 -6.69 5.27
CA ALA A 52 6.63 -7.92 5.96
C ALA A 52 5.39 -8.75 6.27
N GLY A 53 5.51 -10.05 6.10
CA GLY A 53 4.45 -11.01 6.43
C GLY A 53 4.98 -12.17 7.26
N ASP A 54 4.18 -12.61 8.23
CA ASP A 54 4.36 -13.85 8.97
C ASP A 54 3.23 -14.79 8.58
N VAL A 55 3.56 -15.81 7.79
CA VAL A 55 2.63 -16.73 7.17
C VAL A 55 2.85 -18.19 7.63
N GLY A 56 3.50 -18.36 8.77
CA GLY A 56 3.74 -19.66 9.38
C GLY A 56 5.07 -20.30 8.98
N SER A 57 5.14 -21.62 9.10
CA SER A 57 6.38 -22.39 9.06
C SER A 57 6.95 -22.62 7.66
N GLN A 58 6.16 -22.46 6.60
CA GLN A 58 6.57 -22.84 5.26
C GLN A 58 6.10 -21.88 4.18
N ILE A 59 7.00 -21.57 3.25
CA ILE A 59 6.72 -20.93 1.96
C ILE A 59 7.24 -21.88 0.89
N ILE A 60 6.36 -22.45 0.08
CA ILE A 60 6.70 -23.47 -0.90
C ILE A 60 7.49 -22.87 -2.08
N ASN A 61 7.07 -21.70 -2.57
CA ASN A 61 7.72 -21.00 -3.67
C ASN A 61 8.06 -19.56 -3.23
N PRO A 62 9.29 -19.29 -2.75
CA PRO A 62 9.69 -17.96 -2.30
C PRO A 62 9.59 -16.88 -3.37
N GLN A 63 9.93 -17.20 -4.63
CA GLN A 63 9.86 -16.23 -5.73
C GLN A 63 8.41 -15.84 -6.06
N ALA A 64 7.49 -16.81 -6.07
CA ALA A 64 6.07 -16.52 -6.23
C ALA A 64 5.53 -15.71 -5.05
N ALA A 65 5.94 -16.03 -3.82
CA ALA A 65 5.55 -15.29 -2.62
C ALA A 65 6.00 -13.82 -2.70
N GLU A 66 7.23 -13.56 -3.15
CA GLU A 66 7.74 -12.20 -3.35
C GLU A 66 6.92 -11.45 -4.42
N SER A 67 6.66 -12.09 -5.56
CA SER A 67 5.85 -11.52 -6.65
C SER A 67 4.42 -11.20 -6.19
N MET A 68 3.81 -12.06 -5.38
CA MET A 68 2.48 -11.82 -4.79
C MET A 68 2.51 -10.65 -3.82
N GLY A 69 3.56 -10.55 -2.99
CA GLY A 69 3.76 -9.42 -2.08
C GLY A 69 3.85 -8.09 -2.83
N PHE A 70 4.62 -8.03 -3.90
CA PHE A 70 4.69 -6.85 -4.79
C PHE A 70 3.34 -6.53 -5.42
N GLY A 71 2.67 -7.55 -5.95
CA GLY A 71 1.37 -7.41 -6.61
C GLY A 71 0.32 -6.80 -5.69
N GLY A 72 0.21 -7.30 -4.46
CA GLY A 72 -0.74 -6.79 -3.47
C GLY A 72 -0.49 -5.31 -3.12
N VAL A 73 0.77 -4.91 -2.91
CA VAL A 73 1.13 -3.50 -2.66
C VAL A 73 0.73 -2.60 -3.84
N ILE A 74 1.06 -3.00 -5.07
CA ILE A 74 0.76 -2.21 -6.28
C ILE A 74 -0.75 -2.10 -6.51
N ASP A 75 -1.49 -3.18 -6.29
CA ASP A 75 -2.94 -3.22 -6.44
C ASP A 75 -3.62 -2.32 -5.41
N GLY A 76 -3.26 -2.45 -4.13
CA GLY A 76 -3.78 -1.57 -3.09
C GLY A 76 -3.48 -0.09 -3.33
N MET A 77 -2.29 0.26 -3.84
CA MET A 77 -1.99 1.62 -4.26
C MET A 77 -2.87 2.06 -5.44
N SER A 78 -3.15 1.17 -6.39
CA SER A 78 -4.04 1.48 -7.52
C SER A 78 -5.44 1.80 -7.05
N GLU A 79 -5.99 1.02 -6.12
CA GLU A 79 -7.32 1.22 -5.55
C GLU A 79 -7.48 2.57 -4.83
N MET A 80 -6.40 3.10 -4.24
CA MET A 80 -6.46 4.42 -3.58
C MET A 80 -6.72 5.59 -4.53
N GLY A 81 -6.44 5.43 -5.82
CA GLY A 81 -6.56 6.48 -6.84
C GLY A 81 -7.87 6.46 -7.62
N GLN A 82 -8.77 5.53 -7.35
CA GLN A 82 -9.95 5.31 -8.20
C GLN A 82 -11.15 4.80 -7.42
N GLU A 83 -12.31 4.90 -8.04
CA GLU A 83 -13.60 4.48 -7.48
C GLU A 83 -14.45 3.83 -8.57
N ILE A 84 -15.10 2.73 -8.23
CA ILE A 84 -16.13 2.14 -9.07
C ILE A 84 -17.44 2.89 -8.84
N THR A 85 -18.07 3.35 -9.93
CA THR A 85 -19.38 4.00 -9.90
C THR A 85 -20.44 3.05 -10.44
N LEU A 86 -21.54 2.92 -9.72
CA LEU A 86 -22.70 2.15 -10.15
C LEU A 86 -23.74 3.07 -10.78
N ALA A 87 -24.10 2.81 -12.02
CA ALA A 87 -25.24 3.46 -12.65
C ALA A 87 -26.55 2.80 -12.20
N GLN A 88 -27.59 3.60 -11.94
CA GLN A 88 -28.89 3.06 -11.53
C GLN A 88 -29.42 2.03 -12.55
N GLY A 89 -29.53 0.77 -12.11
CA GLY A 89 -30.05 -0.33 -12.92
C GLY A 89 -29.20 -0.76 -14.12
N ARG A 90 -27.94 -0.26 -14.25
CA ARG A 90 -27.11 -0.49 -15.43
C ARG A 90 -25.71 -1.07 -15.16
N GLY A 91 -25.40 -1.43 -13.92
CA GLY A 91 -24.11 -2.01 -13.57
C GLY A 91 -22.98 -0.96 -13.40
N VAL A 92 -21.73 -1.35 -13.62
CA VAL A 92 -20.55 -0.52 -13.41
C VAL A 92 -20.34 0.45 -14.57
N VAL A 93 -20.10 1.73 -14.26
CA VAL A 93 -19.84 2.78 -15.24
C VAL A 93 -18.45 2.62 -15.88
N GLN A 94 -17.44 2.29 -15.06
CA GLN A 94 -16.08 2.06 -15.54
C GLN A 94 -16.03 0.74 -16.32
N SER A 95 -15.65 0.80 -17.56
CA SER A 95 -15.70 -0.35 -18.47
C SER A 95 -14.34 -0.79 -19.01
N ASN A 96 -13.29 0.01 -18.81
CA ASN A 96 -11.95 -0.31 -19.31
C ASN A 96 -10.88 0.61 -18.68
N PHE A 97 -9.61 0.36 -18.96
CA PHE A 97 -8.46 1.12 -18.43
C PHE A 97 -8.45 2.62 -18.76
N HIS A 98 -9.23 3.09 -19.71
CA HIS A 98 -9.34 4.53 -20.00
C HIS A 98 -10.14 5.31 -18.94
N ASN A 99 -11.09 4.64 -18.26
CA ASN A 99 -11.92 5.23 -17.21
C ASN A 99 -11.81 4.50 -15.86
N HIS A 100 -10.92 3.50 -15.78
CA HIS A 100 -10.49 2.83 -14.57
C HIS A 100 -8.95 2.69 -14.61
N PRO A 101 -8.22 3.80 -14.44
CA PRO A 101 -6.77 3.80 -14.55
C PRO A 101 -6.14 3.11 -13.35
N ILE A 102 -5.27 2.15 -13.60
CA ILE A 102 -4.39 1.53 -12.59
C ILE A 102 -3.02 2.20 -12.62
N LEU A 103 -2.22 2.00 -11.57
CA LEU A 103 -0.84 2.47 -11.54
C LEU A 103 -0.04 1.94 -12.73
N ARG A 104 0.83 2.78 -13.26
CA ARG A 104 1.75 2.42 -14.34
C ARG A 104 3.15 2.20 -13.79
N MET A 105 3.97 1.43 -14.49
CA MET A 105 5.32 1.03 -14.06
C MET A 105 6.19 2.18 -13.52
N LYS A 106 6.10 3.38 -14.12
CA LYS A 106 6.85 4.56 -13.66
C LYS A 106 6.32 5.18 -12.36
N GLN A 107 5.15 4.78 -11.91
CA GLN A 107 4.56 5.23 -10.64
C GLN A 107 4.78 4.23 -9.51
N VAL A 108 5.25 3.02 -9.84
CA VAL A 108 5.53 1.97 -8.87
C VAL A 108 6.83 2.29 -8.13
N PRO A 109 6.78 2.42 -6.80
CA PRO A 109 7.99 2.65 -6.01
C PRO A 109 8.87 1.40 -5.94
N PRO A 110 10.11 1.50 -5.48
CA PRO A 110 10.84 0.37 -4.95
C PRO A 110 10.06 -0.28 -3.80
N ILE A 111 9.88 -1.60 -3.86
CA ILE A 111 9.18 -2.38 -2.85
C ILE A 111 10.14 -3.46 -2.34
N GLU A 112 10.21 -3.63 -1.04
CA GLU A 112 10.96 -4.70 -0.39
C GLU A 112 9.99 -5.57 0.41
N VAL A 113 10.00 -6.88 0.17
CA VAL A 113 9.13 -7.84 0.86
C VAL A 113 9.97 -8.77 1.73
N TYR A 114 9.56 -8.92 2.97
CA TYR A 114 10.23 -9.75 3.96
C TYR A 114 9.27 -10.78 4.54
N TRP A 115 9.62 -12.05 4.41
CA TRP A 115 8.83 -13.15 4.97
C TRP A 115 9.49 -13.68 6.25
N ARG A 116 8.74 -13.65 7.34
CA ARG A 116 9.11 -14.29 8.59
C ARG A 116 8.53 -15.70 8.62
N LYS A 117 9.32 -16.66 9.06
CA LYS A 117 8.86 -18.01 9.37
C LYS A 117 8.67 -18.18 10.86
N THR A 118 7.62 -18.85 11.25
CA THR A 118 7.24 -19.20 12.64
C THR A 118 6.76 -20.63 12.68
N ASP A 119 6.45 -21.15 13.88
CA ASP A 119 6.18 -22.59 14.05
C ASP A 119 4.71 -22.97 13.82
N TYR A 120 3.82 -22.04 13.53
CA TYR A 120 2.42 -22.36 13.26
C TYR A 120 2.18 -22.83 11.81
N ALA A 121 1.00 -23.39 11.57
CA ALA A 121 0.64 -23.91 10.26
C ALA A 121 0.73 -22.82 9.16
N PRO A 122 1.16 -23.17 7.94
CA PRO A 122 1.21 -22.22 6.83
C PRO A 122 -0.15 -21.60 6.54
N THR A 123 -0.14 -20.32 6.21
CA THR A 123 -1.33 -19.50 5.94
C THR A 123 -1.30 -18.91 4.53
N GLY A 124 -2.38 -18.22 4.13
CA GLY A 124 -2.44 -17.56 2.82
C GLY A 124 -1.52 -16.34 2.74
N LEU A 125 -0.92 -16.10 1.58
CA LEU A 125 -0.06 -14.95 1.32
C LEU A 125 -0.32 -14.25 -0.02
N GLY A 126 -1.31 -14.70 -0.79
CA GLY A 126 -1.53 -14.18 -2.15
C GLY A 126 -1.94 -12.72 -2.22
N GLU A 127 -2.79 -12.27 -1.31
CA GLU A 127 -3.37 -10.90 -1.34
C GLU A 127 -3.16 -10.07 -0.07
N PRO A 128 -2.69 -10.61 1.08
CA PRO A 128 -2.74 -9.86 2.34
C PRO A 128 -1.81 -8.67 2.47
N THR A 129 -0.94 -8.40 1.51
CA THR A 129 -0.16 -7.16 1.41
C THR A 129 -0.95 -6.00 0.78
N LEU A 130 -2.17 -6.26 0.25
CA LEU A 130 -3.02 -5.22 -0.30
C LEU A 130 -3.63 -4.31 0.79
N PRO A 131 -4.32 -4.84 1.82
CA PRO A 131 -5.01 -3.98 2.78
C PRO A 131 -4.10 -3.04 3.58
N PRO A 132 -2.90 -3.43 4.07
CA PRO A 132 -2.10 -2.55 4.92
C PRO A 132 -1.43 -1.40 4.18
N ILE A 133 -1.24 -1.47 2.86
CA ILE A 133 -0.62 -0.34 2.13
C ILE A 133 -1.50 0.91 2.15
N LEU A 134 -2.82 0.77 2.12
CA LEU A 134 -3.74 1.91 2.13
C LEU A 134 -3.56 2.77 3.40
N PRO A 135 -3.68 2.22 4.61
CA PRO A 135 -3.43 3.00 5.82
C PRO A 135 -1.95 3.36 6.02
N ALA A 136 -0.98 2.59 5.53
CA ALA A 136 0.43 2.99 5.58
C ALA A 136 0.66 4.28 4.78
N VAL A 137 0.18 4.36 3.55
CA VAL A 137 0.30 5.57 2.71
C VAL A 137 -0.49 6.74 3.29
N THR A 138 -1.73 6.54 3.75
CA THR A 138 -2.52 7.65 4.33
C THR A 138 -1.94 8.17 5.64
N ASN A 139 -1.32 7.31 6.45
CA ASN A 139 -0.55 7.73 7.63
C ASN A 139 0.72 8.50 7.24
N ALA A 140 1.39 8.11 6.14
CA ALA A 140 2.54 8.83 5.62
C ALA A 140 2.17 10.21 5.08
N ILE A 141 1.04 10.34 4.36
CA ILE A 141 0.48 11.64 3.93
C ILE A 141 0.20 12.53 5.14
N PHE A 142 -0.39 11.97 6.21
CA PHE A 142 -0.59 12.73 7.43
C PHE A 142 0.73 13.19 8.06
N ALA A 143 1.73 12.33 8.12
CA ALA A 143 3.06 12.69 8.64
C ALA A 143 3.73 13.79 7.81
N ALA A 144 3.51 13.81 6.49
CA ALA A 144 4.07 14.80 5.56
C ALA A 144 3.35 16.15 5.61
N THR A 145 2.01 16.16 5.84
CA THR A 145 1.16 17.34 5.58
C THR A 145 0.35 17.82 6.78
N GLY A 146 0.18 16.99 7.81
CA GLY A 146 -0.74 17.21 8.91
C GLY A 146 -2.23 16.96 8.57
N LYS A 147 -2.56 16.63 7.31
CA LYS A 147 -3.94 16.37 6.87
C LYS A 147 -4.26 14.88 6.88
N ARG A 148 -5.37 14.50 7.52
CA ARG A 148 -5.86 13.11 7.55
C ARG A 148 -6.67 12.79 6.30
N VAL A 149 -6.33 11.68 5.63
CA VAL A 149 -7.17 11.06 4.62
C VAL A 149 -8.14 10.10 5.33
N ARG A 150 -9.43 10.34 5.21
CA ARG A 150 -10.50 9.53 5.79
C ARG A 150 -11.46 8.96 4.76
N THR A 151 -11.31 9.38 3.53
CA THR A 151 -12.15 8.98 2.40
C THR A 151 -11.27 8.74 1.19
N LEU A 152 -11.50 7.64 0.50
CA LEU A 152 -10.93 7.30 -0.80
C LEU A 152 -11.98 7.51 -1.90
N PRO A 153 -11.57 7.69 -3.14
CA PRO A 153 -10.20 7.82 -3.61
C PRO A 153 -9.52 9.09 -3.10
N LEU A 154 -8.19 9.16 -3.19
CA LEU A 154 -7.35 10.25 -2.66
C LEU A 154 -7.83 11.65 -3.07
N GLN A 155 -8.40 11.79 -4.26
CA GLN A 155 -8.93 13.04 -4.81
C GLN A 155 -10.04 13.63 -3.94
N LYS A 156 -10.84 12.82 -3.27
CA LYS A 156 -11.88 13.29 -2.33
C LYS A 156 -11.29 13.96 -1.09
N SER A 157 -10.02 13.71 -0.81
CA SER A 157 -9.26 14.30 0.31
C SER A 157 -8.29 15.40 -0.15
N GLY A 158 -8.31 15.78 -1.43
CA GLY A 158 -7.46 16.81 -2.01
C GLY A 158 -6.04 16.33 -2.37
N PHE A 159 -5.86 15.02 -2.58
CA PHE A 159 -4.60 14.41 -3.00
C PHE A 159 -4.78 13.63 -4.31
N SER A 160 -3.68 13.40 -5.03
CA SER A 160 -3.66 12.55 -6.22
C SER A 160 -2.27 11.93 -6.40
N TRP A 161 -2.18 10.86 -7.17
CA TRP A 161 -0.87 10.33 -7.57
C TRP A 161 -0.12 11.31 -8.47
N ALA A 162 1.22 11.36 -8.30
CA ALA A 162 2.13 12.18 -9.10
C ALA A 162 2.30 11.64 -10.54
#